data_da4da4ff53519c55448481651c56a373
#
_entry.id   da4da4ff53519c55448481651c56a373
#
_cell.length_a   1.000
_cell.length_b   1.000
_cell.length_c   1.000
_cell.angle_alpha   90.00
_cell.angle_beta   90.00
_cell.angle_gamma   90.00
#
_symmetry.space_group_name_H-M   'P 1'
#
loop_
_entity.id
_entity.type
_entity.pdbx_description
1 polymer ?
#
loop_
_entity_poly.entity_id
_entity_poly.type
_entity_poly.pdbx_seq_one_letter_code
_entity_poly.pdbx_strand_id
1 'polypeptide(L)'
;MVTVEFDRLRVKPGFKILDIGCGSGRHTSAAYQCRNVTAMGVDLNVDDLNEARGRLQLHDRLGEHGGGRWALAAADVIDLPFKDDYFDLVICSEVLEHIQAYRMAIREIVRVLQPGRNLVVSVPRFWPERICWFLSPAYANSSGGHVRIFKQHQLISDLVSAGLSLWAIHFAHSLHTPYWWLKCLVGPDRQDSSAVNLYHRFLTWDMMKKPRITVWLDRLLNPVLGKSLVMYFKKDN
;
A
#
# COMPACT_ATOMS: atom_id res chain seq x y z
N MET A 1 3.03 -4.05 -6.65
CA MET A 1 4.29 -3.30 -6.40
C MET A 1 4.38 -2.98 -4.92
N VAL A 2 5.59 -2.87 -4.37
CA VAL A 2 5.80 -2.41 -2.99
C VAL A 2 5.93 -0.90 -3.02
N THR A 3 5.10 -0.21 -2.24
CA THR A 3 5.03 1.25 -2.13
C THR A 3 5.93 1.76 -1.00
N VAL A 4 6.10 0.93 0.03
CA VAL A 4 6.85 1.25 1.25
C VAL A 4 8.35 1.11 1.04
N GLU A 5 9.13 2.11 1.43
CA GLU A 5 10.60 2.06 1.46
C GLU A 5 11.07 1.57 2.83
N PHE A 6 11.30 0.25 2.96
CA PHE A 6 11.69 -0.39 4.23
C PHE A 6 13.03 0.13 4.77
N ASP A 7 13.95 0.57 3.90
CA ASP A 7 15.25 1.13 4.29
C ASP A 7 15.10 2.39 5.17
N ARG A 8 14.02 3.15 5.03
CA ARG A 8 13.73 4.31 5.88
C ARG A 8 13.28 3.92 7.28
N LEU A 9 12.73 2.72 7.46
CA LEU A 9 12.01 2.31 8.68
C LEU A 9 12.91 1.70 9.76
N ARG A 10 14.19 1.46 9.44
CA ARG A 10 15.17 0.85 10.36
C ARG A 10 14.60 -0.39 11.07
N VAL A 11 13.96 -1.28 10.30
CA VAL A 11 13.39 -2.53 10.82
C VAL A 11 14.48 -3.34 11.51
N LYS A 12 14.19 -3.80 12.73
CA LYS A 12 15.13 -4.58 13.55
C LYS A 12 14.66 -6.03 13.67
N PRO A 13 15.59 -6.99 13.86
CA PRO A 13 15.23 -8.35 14.23
C PRO A 13 14.28 -8.38 15.44
N GLY A 14 13.27 -9.24 15.38
CA GLY A 14 12.25 -9.37 16.41
C GLY A 14 11.03 -8.45 16.21
N PHE A 15 11.04 -7.52 15.26
CA PHE A 15 9.89 -6.66 15.00
C PHE A 15 8.66 -7.48 14.56
N LYS A 16 7.50 -7.06 15.06
CA LYS A 16 6.18 -7.48 14.62
C LYS A 16 5.64 -6.42 13.68
N ILE A 17 5.39 -6.79 12.43
CA ILE A 17 4.95 -5.89 11.36
C ILE A 17 3.55 -6.31 10.94
N LEU A 18 2.61 -5.38 10.95
CA LEU A 18 1.24 -5.57 10.46
C LEU A 18 1.07 -4.89 9.12
N ASP A 19 0.56 -5.63 8.13
CA ASP A 19 0.15 -5.15 6.81
C ASP A 19 -1.38 -5.23 6.73
N ILE A 20 -2.04 -4.07 6.80
CA ILE A 20 -3.51 -3.94 6.81
C ILE A 20 -4.00 -3.77 5.38
N GLY A 21 -5.04 -4.53 5.00
CA GLY A 21 -5.50 -4.62 3.63
C GLY A 21 -4.39 -5.21 2.75
N CYS A 22 -3.81 -6.33 3.19
CA CYS A 22 -2.59 -6.88 2.58
C CYS A 22 -2.81 -7.37 1.14
N GLY A 23 -4.06 -7.57 0.72
CA GLY A 23 -4.42 -8.11 -0.58
C GLY A 23 -3.62 -9.39 -0.86
N SER A 24 -3.02 -9.49 -2.04
CA SER A 24 -2.16 -10.63 -2.42
C SER A 24 -0.78 -10.66 -1.71
N GLY A 25 -0.60 -9.96 -0.58
CA GLY A 25 0.55 -10.09 0.33
C GLY A 25 1.86 -9.43 -0.14
N ARG A 26 1.80 -8.38 -0.93
CA ARG A 26 3.02 -7.74 -1.50
C ARG A 26 3.88 -7.06 -0.44
N HIS A 27 3.27 -6.28 0.45
CA HIS A 27 3.99 -5.64 1.55
C HIS A 27 4.31 -6.64 2.66
N THR A 28 3.41 -7.59 2.95
CA THR A 28 3.66 -8.69 3.88
C THR A 28 4.88 -9.50 3.47
N SER A 29 5.03 -9.85 2.18
CA SER A 29 6.21 -10.56 1.65
C SER A 29 7.47 -9.72 1.76
N ALA A 30 7.40 -8.42 1.43
CA ALA A 30 8.54 -7.52 1.57
C ALA A 30 8.97 -7.36 3.04
N ALA A 31 8.02 -7.30 3.98
CA ALA A 31 8.29 -7.31 5.41
C ALA A 31 8.96 -8.63 5.83
N TYR A 32 8.48 -9.78 5.33
CA TYR A 32 9.03 -11.10 5.65
C TYR A 32 10.46 -11.30 5.17
N GLN A 33 10.90 -10.55 4.15
CA GLN A 33 12.30 -10.54 3.72
C GLN A 33 13.23 -9.78 4.68
N CYS A 34 12.69 -8.96 5.60
CA CYS A 34 13.47 -8.34 6.66
C CYS A 34 13.98 -9.38 7.66
N ARG A 35 15.17 -9.12 8.24
CA ARG A 35 15.84 -10.07 9.12
C ARG A 35 15.03 -10.38 10.38
N ASN A 36 14.66 -11.65 10.58
CA ASN A 36 14.05 -12.21 11.79
C ASN A 36 12.84 -11.40 12.31
N VAL A 37 11.88 -11.06 11.44
CA VAL A 37 10.65 -10.38 11.80
C VAL A 37 9.46 -11.33 11.86
N THR A 38 8.38 -10.92 12.51
CA THR A 38 7.06 -11.54 12.36
C THR A 38 6.21 -10.64 11.47
N ALA A 39 5.97 -11.05 10.22
CA ALA A 39 5.13 -10.33 9.27
C ALA A 39 3.71 -10.87 9.33
N MET A 40 2.73 -10.02 9.61
CA MET A 40 1.32 -10.37 9.66
C MET A 40 0.54 -9.57 8.62
N GLY A 41 -0.18 -10.25 7.74
CA GLY A 41 -1.11 -9.65 6.79
C GLY A 41 -2.54 -9.85 7.22
N VAL A 42 -3.37 -8.80 7.14
CA VAL A 42 -4.81 -8.91 7.35
C VAL A 42 -5.56 -8.32 6.17
N ASP A 43 -6.66 -8.99 5.77
CA ASP A 43 -7.57 -8.53 4.73
C ASP A 43 -8.98 -9.07 5.00
N LEU A 44 -10.01 -8.41 4.46
CA LEU A 44 -11.38 -8.94 4.48
C LEU A 44 -11.61 -9.99 3.38
N ASN A 45 -10.88 -9.89 2.27
CA ASN A 45 -11.03 -10.76 1.12
C ASN A 45 -10.23 -12.06 1.30
N VAL A 46 -10.94 -13.16 1.46
CA VAL A 46 -10.33 -14.49 1.65
C VAL A 46 -9.58 -14.98 0.42
N ASP A 47 -10.02 -14.61 -0.80
CA ASP A 47 -9.34 -14.99 -2.03
C ASP A 47 -7.98 -14.31 -2.14
N ASP A 48 -7.91 -13.02 -1.80
CA ASP A 48 -6.66 -12.28 -1.69
C ASP A 48 -5.71 -12.89 -0.64
N LEU A 49 -6.24 -13.31 0.52
CA LEU A 49 -5.46 -14.00 1.54
C LEU A 49 -4.93 -15.35 1.06
N ASN A 50 -5.67 -16.07 0.21
CA ASN A 50 -5.19 -17.32 -0.40
C ASN A 50 -4.05 -17.05 -1.40
N GLU A 51 -4.13 -15.99 -2.20
CA GLU A 51 -3.01 -15.55 -3.06
C GLU A 51 -1.79 -15.15 -2.24
N ALA A 52 -2.00 -14.37 -1.15
CA ALA A 52 -0.94 -13.97 -0.23
C ALA A 52 -0.24 -15.18 0.39
N ARG A 53 -1.01 -16.20 0.80
CA ARG A 53 -0.48 -17.47 1.32
C ARG A 53 0.40 -18.17 0.28
N GLY A 54 -0.08 -18.29 -0.94
CA GLY A 54 0.69 -18.89 -2.05
C GLY A 54 2.01 -18.17 -2.30
N ARG A 55 2.00 -16.83 -2.25
CA ARG A 55 3.19 -15.99 -2.39
C ARG A 55 4.19 -16.21 -1.25
N LEU A 56 3.74 -16.20 -0.01
CA LEU A 56 4.61 -16.37 1.17
C LEU A 56 5.21 -17.78 1.21
N GLN A 57 4.43 -18.81 0.89
CA GLN A 57 4.92 -20.19 0.75
C GLN A 57 5.95 -20.34 -0.38
N LEU A 58 5.83 -19.54 -1.46
CA LEU A 58 6.86 -19.51 -2.50
C LEU A 58 8.17 -18.92 -1.97
N HIS A 59 8.12 -17.83 -1.20
CA HIS A 59 9.31 -17.27 -0.53
C HIS A 59 9.94 -18.28 0.42
N ASP A 60 9.15 -19.06 1.18
CA ASP A 60 9.65 -20.14 2.03
C ASP A 60 10.41 -21.20 1.21
N ARG A 61 9.81 -21.68 0.11
CA ARG A 61 10.41 -22.71 -0.76
C ARG A 61 11.70 -22.23 -1.44
N LEU A 62 11.77 -20.95 -1.80
CA LEU A 62 12.95 -20.36 -2.46
C LEU A 62 14.02 -19.91 -1.48
N GLY A 63 13.74 -19.92 -0.15
CA GLY A 63 14.64 -19.36 0.86
C GLY A 63 14.78 -17.84 0.77
N GLU A 64 13.84 -17.16 0.11
CA GLU A 64 13.83 -15.70 -0.08
C GLU A 64 13.14 -14.99 1.10
N HIS A 65 13.64 -15.23 2.31
CA HIS A 65 13.07 -14.66 3.54
C HIS A 65 14.17 -14.30 4.54
N GLY A 66 13.82 -13.47 5.54
CA GLY A 66 14.78 -13.01 6.57
C GLY A 66 14.95 -13.95 7.76
N GLY A 67 14.45 -15.19 7.72
CA GLY A 67 14.52 -16.17 8.82
C GLY A 67 13.47 -15.96 9.90
N GLY A 68 12.49 -15.05 9.70
CA GLY A 68 11.39 -14.79 10.63
C GLY A 68 10.20 -15.70 10.41
N ARG A 69 9.00 -15.18 10.68
CA ARG A 69 7.71 -15.89 10.53
C ARG A 69 6.72 -14.99 9.81
N TRP A 70 5.69 -15.62 9.22
CA TRP A 70 4.54 -14.90 8.69
C TRP A 70 3.23 -15.51 9.19
N ALA A 71 2.17 -14.70 9.19
CA ALA A 71 0.81 -15.12 9.45
C ALA A 71 -0.17 -14.29 8.61
N LEU A 72 -1.34 -14.85 8.32
CA LEU A 72 -2.43 -14.18 7.63
C LEU A 72 -3.71 -14.41 8.41
N ALA A 73 -4.57 -13.39 8.49
CA ALA A 73 -5.88 -13.48 9.12
C ALA A 73 -6.93 -12.66 8.36
N ALA A 74 -8.17 -13.11 8.36
CA ALA A 74 -9.30 -12.31 7.93
C ALA A 74 -9.66 -11.34 9.08
N ALA A 75 -9.62 -10.03 8.82
CA ALA A 75 -9.96 -9.02 9.82
C ALA A 75 -10.41 -7.71 9.16
N ASP A 76 -11.35 -7.02 9.81
CA ASP A 76 -11.75 -5.66 9.44
C ASP A 76 -10.81 -4.65 10.12
N VAL A 77 -10.37 -3.66 9.35
CA VAL A 77 -9.48 -2.59 9.87
C VAL A 77 -10.14 -1.72 10.94
N ILE A 78 -11.47 -1.69 11.00
CA ILE A 78 -12.21 -0.91 12.03
C ILE A 78 -12.40 -1.69 13.35
N ASP A 79 -12.03 -2.97 13.38
CA ASP A 79 -12.12 -3.86 14.56
C ASP A 79 -11.02 -4.94 14.47
N LEU A 80 -9.78 -4.52 14.73
CA LEU A 80 -8.61 -5.40 14.60
C LEU A 80 -8.51 -6.35 15.81
N PRO A 81 -8.37 -7.68 15.60
CA PRO A 81 -8.34 -8.67 16.68
C PRO A 81 -6.98 -8.74 17.38
N PHE A 82 -6.36 -7.59 17.64
CA PHE A 82 -5.06 -7.49 18.27
C PHE A 82 -5.12 -6.65 19.53
N LYS A 83 -4.18 -6.91 20.44
CA LYS A 83 -3.99 -6.12 21.66
C LYS A 83 -3.51 -4.71 21.32
N ASP A 84 -3.76 -3.77 22.22
CA ASP A 84 -3.16 -2.45 22.20
C ASP A 84 -1.64 -2.56 22.20
N ASP A 85 -0.96 -1.64 21.54
CA ASP A 85 0.50 -1.49 21.55
C ASP A 85 1.26 -2.79 21.23
N TYR A 86 0.78 -3.54 20.22
CA TYR A 86 1.33 -4.86 19.91
C TYR A 86 2.37 -4.85 18.78
N PHE A 87 2.24 -3.97 17.77
CA PHE A 87 3.09 -3.96 16.59
C PHE A 87 4.17 -2.89 16.64
N ASP A 88 5.36 -3.23 16.14
CA ASP A 88 6.50 -2.33 15.97
C ASP A 88 6.41 -1.49 14.69
N LEU A 89 5.67 -1.97 13.70
CA LEU A 89 5.41 -1.29 12.44
C LEU A 89 4.02 -1.67 11.94
N VAL A 90 3.24 -0.68 11.53
CA VAL A 90 1.99 -0.90 10.81
C VAL A 90 2.08 -0.28 9.42
N ILE A 91 1.65 -1.02 8.42
CA ILE A 91 1.52 -0.59 7.02
C ILE A 91 0.03 -0.62 6.69
N CYS A 92 -0.48 0.48 6.13
CA CYS A 92 -1.84 0.61 5.61
C CYS A 92 -1.74 1.28 4.24
N SER A 93 -1.65 0.45 3.19
CA SER A 93 -1.30 0.91 1.85
C SER A 93 -2.44 0.72 0.87
N GLU A 94 -2.99 1.82 0.33
CA GLU A 94 -4.13 1.83 -0.61
C GLU A 94 -5.37 1.13 0.00
N VAL A 95 -5.76 1.53 1.22
CA VAL A 95 -6.89 0.95 1.98
C VAL A 95 -7.88 2.01 2.42
N LEU A 96 -7.41 3.11 3.03
CA LEU A 96 -8.28 4.10 3.68
C LEU A 96 -9.27 4.77 2.72
N GLU A 97 -8.94 4.87 1.44
CA GLU A 97 -9.81 5.38 0.38
C GLU A 97 -11.04 4.51 0.12
N HIS A 98 -11.00 3.23 0.51
CA HIS A 98 -12.11 2.28 0.38
C HIS A 98 -13.00 2.23 1.63
N ILE A 99 -12.53 2.73 2.78
CA ILE A 99 -13.22 2.58 4.06
C ILE A 99 -14.12 3.78 4.33
N GLN A 100 -15.44 3.59 4.42
CA GLN A 100 -16.38 4.68 4.76
C GLN A 100 -16.03 5.30 6.11
N ALA A 101 -15.82 4.49 7.13
CA ALA A 101 -15.49 4.87 8.50
C ALA A 101 -13.99 5.00 8.74
N TYR A 102 -13.20 5.55 7.78
CA TYR A 102 -11.74 5.58 7.83
C TYR A 102 -11.14 6.18 9.12
N ARG A 103 -11.85 7.09 9.80
CA ARG A 103 -11.41 7.62 11.10
C ARG A 103 -11.47 6.57 12.22
N MET A 104 -12.40 5.59 12.13
CA MET A 104 -12.40 4.43 13.03
C MET A 104 -11.20 3.53 12.72
N ALA A 105 -10.95 3.28 11.43
CA ALA A 105 -9.75 2.56 11.01
C ALA A 105 -8.46 3.22 11.52
N ILE A 106 -8.32 4.55 11.41
CA ILE A 106 -7.16 5.27 11.96
C ILE A 106 -7.03 5.02 13.46
N ARG A 107 -8.11 5.06 14.24
CA ARG A 107 -8.06 4.80 15.70
C ARG A 107 -7.59 3.39 16.00
N GLU A 108 -8.09 2.38 15.29
CA GLU A 108 -7.67 0.99 15.46
C GLU A 108 -6.20 0.78 15.06
N ILE A 109 -5.76 1.37 13.96
CA ILE A 109 -4.35 1.38 13.53
C ILE A 109 -3.45 1.95 14.64
N VAL A 110 -3.84 3.09 15.20
CA VAL A 110 -3.08 3.73 16.29
C VAL A 110 -3.13 2.90 17.56
N ARG A 111 -4.27 2.29 17.89
CA ARG A 111 -4.42 1.43 19.07
C ARG A 111 -3.42 0.26 19.04
N VAL A 112 -3.32 -0.45 17.93
CA VAL A 112 -2.46 -1.64 17.83
C VAL A 112 -0.97 -1.32 17.65
N LEU A 113 -0.61 -0.10 17.25
CA LEU A 113 0.76 0.36 17.09
C LEU A 113 1.36 0.77 18.43
N GLN A 114 2.58 0.32 18.75
CA GLN A 114 3.28 0.71 19.96
C GLN A 114 3.68 2.19 19.95
N PRO A 115 3.70 2.88 21.11
CA PRO A 115 4.25 4.22 21.25
C PRO A 115 5.69 4.31 20.71
N GLY A 116 6.02 5.41 20.07
CA GLY A 116 7.34 5.64 19.46
C GLY A 116 7.65 4.81 18.22
N ARG A 117 6.69 4.02 17.70
CA ARG A 117 6.84 3.17 16.51
C ARG A 117 6.23 3.79 15.26
N ASN A 118 6.52 3.19 14.11
CA ASN A 118 6.19 3.77 12.81
C ASN A 118 4.90 3.21 12.23
N LEU A 119 4.11 4.11 11.65
CA LEU A 119 3.02 3.82 10.72
C LEU A 119 3.39 4.31 9.32
N VAL A 120 3.15 3.49 8.31
CA VAL A 120 3.21 3.92 6.91
C VAL A 120 1.82 3.86 6.32
N VAL A 121 1.36 4.98 5.78
CA VAL A 121 0.07 5.07 5.08
C VAL A 121 0.33 5.45 3.64
N SER A 122 -0.27 4.75 2.67
CA SER A 122 -0.35 5.26 1.31
C SER A 122 -1.80 5.32 0.84
N VAL A 123 -2.06 6.31 -0.01
CA VAL A 123 -3.34 6.51 -0.70
C VAL A 123 -3.08 7.00 -2.12
N PRO A 124 -4.03 6.83 -3.05
CA PRO A 124 -3.94 7.45 -4.37
C PRO A 124 -3.72 8.96 -4.25
N ARG A 125 -2.77 9.46 -5.02
CA ARG A 125 -2.48 10.91 -5.02
C ARG A 125 -3.66 11.67 -5.63
N PHE A 126 -4.05 12.77 -5.02
CA PHE A 126 -5.27 13.53 -5.31
C PHE A 126 -5.45 13.88 -6.79
N TRP A 127 -4.46 14.53 -7.42
CA TRP A 127 -4.65 15.04 -8.77
C TRP A 127 -4.59 13.97 -9.88
N PRO A 128 -3.72 12.92 -9.84
CA PRO A 128 -3.75 11.84 -10.82
C PRO A 128 -5.06 11.04 -10.75
N GLU A 129 -5.54 10.79 -9.53
CA GLU A 129 -6.79 10.06 -9.30
C GLU A 129 -8.00 10.87 -9.74
N ARG A 130 -7.99 12.18 -9.48
CA ARG A 130 -9.06 13.07 -9.95
C ARG A 130 -9.17 13.12 -11.47
N ILE A 131 -8.05 13.01 -12.20
CA ILE A 131 -8.06 12.88 -13.66
C ILE A 131 -8.71 11.57 -14.07
N CYS A 132 -8.42 10.44 -13.43
CA CYS A 132 -9.11 9.17 -13.69
C CYS A 132 -10.62 9.29 -13.52
N TRP A 133 -11.08 9.92 -12.43
CA TRP A 133 -12.50 10.14 -12.18
C TRP A 133 -13.16 11.06 -13.22
N PHE A 134 -12.45 12.09 -13.69
CA PHE A 134 -12.92 12.97 -14.75
C PHE A 134 -13.02 12.25 -16.10
N LEU A 135 -12.03 11.40 -16.43
CA LEU A 135 -11.99 10.67 -17.69
C LEU A 135 -12.98 9.51 -17.77
N SER A 136 -13.36 8.92 -16.63
CA SER A 136 -14.23 7.74 -16.60
C SER A 136 -15.16 7.74 -15.39
N PRO A 137 -16.44 8.12 -15.56
CA PRO A 137 -17.45 7.92 -14.53
C PRO A 137 -17.63 6.45 -14.12
N ALA A 138 -17.44 5.51 -15.04
CA ALA A 138 -17.47 4.07 -14.75
C ALA A 138 -16.38 3.66 -13.77
N TYR A 139 -15.17 4.21 -13.92
CA TYR A 139 -14.07 3.99 -12.97
C TYR A 139 -14.39 4.58 -11.58
N ALA A 140 -14.92 5.81 -11.54
CA ALA A 140 -15.28 6.47 -10.28
C ALA A 140 -16.39 5.74 -9.50
N ASN A 141 -17.32 5.07 -10.20
CA ASN A 141 -18.45 4.37 -9.63
C ASN A 141 -18.29 2.84 -9.61
N SER A 142 -17.06 2.32 -9.82
CA SER A 142 -16.81 0.88 -9.82
C SER A 142 -17.10 0.27 -8.45
N SER A 143 -17.71 -0.92 -8.45
CA SER A 143 -17.95 -1.68 -7.20
C SER A 143 -16.60 -2.03 -6.56
N GLY A 144 -16.41 -1.70 -5.28
CA GLY A 144 -15.13 -1.83 -4.58
C GLY A 144 -14.09 -0.76 -4.96
N GLY A 145 -14.47 0.27 -5.75
CA GLY A 145 -13.62 1.40 -6.09
C GLY A 145 -13.38 2.37 -4.91
N HIS A 146 -12.69 3.46 -5.19
CA HIS A 146 -12.39 4.47 -4.18
C HIS A 146 -13.67 5.24 -3.81
N VAL A 147 -14.07 5.19 -2.53
CA VAL A 147 -15.23 5.97 -2.05
C VAL A 147 -14.88 7.44 -1.83
N ARG A 148 -13.57 7.77 -1.85
CA ARG A 148 -13.06 9.15 -1.74
C ARG A 148 -11.67 9.31 -2.34
N ILE A 149 -11.32 10.54 -2.65
CA ILE A 149 -9.95 10.95 -2.95
C ILE A 149 -9.47 11.85 -1.81
N PHE A 150 -8.42 11.44 -1.10
CA PHE A 150 -7.88 12.22 0.00
C PHE A 150 -7.11 13.45 -0.49
N LYS A 151 -7.37 14.61 0.12
CA LYS A 151 -6.45 15.74 0.09
C LYS A 151 -5.33 15.48 1.11
N GLN A 152 -4.09 15.62 0.68
CA GLN A 152 -2.91 15.34 1.53
C GLN A 152 -2.99 16.01 2.90
N HIS A 153 -3.25 17.33 2.95
CA HIS A 153 -3.30 18.09 4.19
C HIS A 153 -4.40 17.61 5.15
N GLN A 154 -5.56 17.19 4.61
CA GLN A 154 -6.67 16.68 5.42
C GLN A 154 -6.32 15.34 6.06
N LEU A 155 -5.77 14.40 5.28
CA LEU A 155 -5.39 13.09 5.82
C LEU A 155 -4.26 13.20 6.83
N ILE A 156 -3.28 14.10 6.59
CA ILE A 156 -2.24 14.39 7.57
C ILE A 156 -2.85 14.94 8.87
N SER A 157 -3.78 15.90 8.78
CA SER A 157 -4.45 16.47 9.95
C SER A 157 -5.21 15.41 10.75
N ASP A 158 -5.95 14.50 10.07
CA ASP A 158 -6.69 13.43 10.72
C ASP A 158 -5.74 12.45 11.45
N LEU A 159 -4.60 12.09 10.84
CA LEU A 159 -3.61 11.20 11.44
C LEU A 159 -2.87 11.88 12.61
N VAL A 160 -2.49 13.14 12.48
CA VAL A 160 -1.86 13.92 13.56
C VAL A 160 -2.83 14.08 14.74
N SER A 161 -4.11 14.35 14.48
CA SER A 161 -5.14 14.44 15.52
C SER A 161 -5.39 13.11 16.26
N ALA A 162 -4.96 12.00 15.68
CA ALA A 162 -5.03 10.68 16.31
C ALA A 162 -3.76 10.32 17.13
N GLY A 163 -2.81 11.24 17.32
CA GLY A 163 -1.59 11.02 18.12
C GLY A 163 -0.40 10.51 17.32
N LEU A 164 -0.29 10.95 16.07
CA LEU A 164 0.80 10.57 15.16
C LEU A 164 1.58 11.80 14.71
N SER A 165 2.90 11.72 14.65
CA SER A 165 3.78 12.75 14.14
C SER A 165 4.32 12.37 12.76
N LEU A 166 4.07 13.21 11.74
CA LEU A 166 4.58 13.02 10.39
C LEU A 166 6.09 13.32 10.33
N TRP A 167 6.89 12.41 9.75
CA TRP A 167 8.33 12.65 9.62
C TRP A 167 8.89 12.51 8.19
N ALA A 168 8.16 11.85 7.27
CA ALA A 168 8.55 11.80 5.87
C ALA A 168 7.35 11.63 4.94
N ILE A 169 7.51 12.09 3.69
CA ILE A 169 6.58 11.89 2.59
C ILE A 169 7.40 11.56 1.33
N HIS A 170 6.87 10.70 0.49
CA HIS A 170 7.31 10.55 -0.89
C HIS A 170 6.14 10.20 -1.81
N PHE A 171 6.38 10.27 -3.11
CA PHE A 171 5.46 9.82 -4.14
C PHE A 171 6.04 8.62 -4.88
N ALA A 172 5.19 7.72 -5.34
CA ALA A 172 5.62 6.49 -5.97
C ALA A 172 4.80 6.18 -7.23
N HIS A 173 5.39 5.35 -8.11
CA HIS A 173 4.72 4.75 -9.25
C HIS A 173 4.29 5.73 -10.34
N SER A 174 5.16 6.67 -10.70
CA SER A 174 4.90 7.67 -11.75
C SER A 174 4.60 7.05 -13.12
N LEU A 175 5.29 5.95 -13.47
CA LEU A 175 5.05 5.23 -14.72
C LEU A 175 3.68 4.57 -14.81
N HIS A 176 2.99 4.40 -13.69
CA HIS A 176 1.63 3.83 -13.67
C HIS A 176 0.54 4.86 -13.89
N THR A 177 0.80 6.13 -13.66
CA THR A 177 -0.20 7.21 -13.83
C THR A 177 -0.69 7.31 -15.28
N PRO A 178 0.17 7.39 -16.32
CA PRO A 178 -0.29 7.44 -17.70
C PRO A 178 -1.04 6.17 -18.13
N TYR A 179 -0.67 4.99 -17.58
CA TYR A 179 -1.41 3.75 -17.84
C TYR A 179 -2.86 3.84 -17.38
N TRP A 180 -3.09 4.33 -16.16
CA TRP A 180 -4.44 4.45 -15.62
C TRP A 180 -5.27 5.50 -16.36
N TRP A 181 -4.66 6.62 -16.77
CA TRP A 181 -5.34 7.61 -17.61
C TRP A 181 -5.74 7.02 -18.96
N LEU A 182 -4.83 6.30 -19.61
CA LEU A 182 -5.11 5.62 -20.87
C LEU A 182 -6.23 4.59 -20.70
N LYS A 183 -6.21 3.81 -19.64
CA LYS A 183 -7.24 2.83 -19.32
C LYS A 183 -8.60 3.49 -19.07
N CYS A 184 -8.65 4.61 -18.36
CA CYS A 184 -9.86 5.38 -18.15
C CYS A 184 -10.41 5.99 -19.45
N LEU A 185 -9.53 6.50 -20.33
CA LEU A 185 -9.92 7.06 -21.64
C LEU A 185 -10.54 6.01 -22.57
N VAL A 186 -9.97 4.81 -22.60
CA VAL A 186 -10.43 3.72 -23.46
C VAL A 186 -11.68 3.02 -22.89
N GLY A 187 -11.87 3.09 -21.59
CA GLY A 187 -12.88 2.38 -20.81
C GLY A 187 -12.24 1.34 -19.88
N PRO A 188 -12.52 1.43 -18.56
CA PRO A 188 -11.82 0.62 -17.55
C PRO A 188 -12.06 -0.89 -17.71
N ASP A 189 -13.21 -1.29 -18.26
CA ASP A 189 -13.58 -2.70 -18.48
C ASP A 189 -13.14 -3.24 -19.84
N ARG A 190 -12.64 -2.37 -20.71
CA ARG A 190 -12.23 -2.75 -22.07
C ARG A 190 -10.89 -3.48 -22.05
N GLN A 191 -10.88 -4.73 -22.51
CA GLN A 191 -9.70 -5.61 -22.52
C GLN A 191 -9.00 -5.71 -23.88
N ASP A 192 -9.66 -5.30 -24.97
CA ASP A 192 -9.21 -5.45 -26.36
C ASP A 192 -8.34 -4.29 -26.88
N SER A 193 -8.05 -3.28 -26.06
CA SER A 193 -7.25 -2.14 -26.48
C SER A 193 -5.77 -2.49 -26.62
N SER A 194 -5.26 -2.46 -27.85
CA SER A 194 -3.85 -2.71 -28.15
C SER A 194 -2.91 -1.74 -27.42
N ALA A 195 -3.30 -0.46 -27.30
CA ALA A 195 -2.50 0.55 -26.61
C ALA A 195 -2.40 0.27 -25.10
N VAL A 196 -3.53 -0.06 -24.44
CA VAL A 196 -3.55 -0.43 -23.02
C VAL A 196 -2.73 -1.70 -22.78
N ASN A 197 -2.91 -2.72 -23.64
CA ASN A 197 -2.20 -3.98 -23.54
C ASN A 197 -0.69 -3.82 -23.75
N LEU A 198 -0.27 -2.98 -24.71
CA LEU A 198 1.15 -2.68 -24.93
C LEU A 198 1.76 -1.98 -23.69
N TYR A 199 1.06 -0.98 -23.15
CA TYR A 199 1.54 -0.29 -21.96
C TYR A 199 1.57 -1.22 -20.73
N HIS A 200 0.57 -2.07 -20.54
CA HIS A 200 0.55 -3.07 -19.48
C HIS A 200 1.75 -4.04 -19.58
N ARG A 201 2.08 -4.51 -20.80
CA ARG A 201 3.27 -5.34 -21.03
C ARG A 201 4.57 -4.61 -20.68
N PHE A 202 4.67 -3.32 -21.00
CA PHE A 202 5.80 -2.48 -20.60
C PHE A 202 5.92 -2.42 -19.07
N LEU A 203 4.83 -2.13 -18.35
CA LEU A 203 4.84 -2.09 -16.87
C LEU A 203 5.18 -3.45 -16.23
N THR A 204 4.67 -4.54 -16.81
CA THR A 204 5.00 -5.90 -16.36
C THR A 204 6.48 -6.20 -16.55
N TRP A 205 7.04 -5.84 -17.72
CA TRP A 205 8.46 -5.97 -17.97
C TRP A 205 9.31 -5.13 -17.00
N ASP A 206 8.91 -3.89 -16.77
CA ASP A 206 9.58 -2.99 -15.82
C ASP A 206 9.59 -3.56 -14.39
N MET A 207 8.44 -4.04 -13.92
CA MET A 207 8.34 -4.65 -12.58
C MET A 207 9.20 -5.91 -12.42
N MET A 208 9.31 -6.72 -13.47
CA MET A 208 10.09 -7.98 -13.42
C MET A 208 11.58 -7.76 -13.57
N LYS A 209 12.00 -6.87 -14.45
CA LYS A 209 13.41 -6.65 -14.80
C LYS A 209 14.06 -5.52 -14.02
N LYS A 210 13.27 -4.56 -13.52
CA LYS A 210 13.74 -3.35 -12.82
C LYS A 210 14.94 -2.69 -13.51
N PRO A 211 14.83 -2.31 -14.80
CA PRO A 211 15.94 -1.71 -15.52
C PRO A 211 16.35 -0.40 -14.84
N ARG A 212 17.66 -0.14 -14.76
CA ARG A 212 18.17 1.09 -14.11
C ARG A 212 17.57 2.37 -14.67
N ILE A 213 17.32 2.39 -15.99
CA ILE A 213 16.77 3.56 -16.69
C ILE A 213 15.33 3.86 -16.25
N THR A 214 14.47 2.86 -16.18
CA THR A 214 13.07 3.04 -15.74
C THR A 214 12.98 3.36 -14.25
N VAL A 215 13.82 2.75 -13.42
CA VAL A 215 13.93 3.09 -11.99
C VAL A 215 14.37 4.54 -11.80
N TRP A 216 15.35 5.01 -12.57
CA TRP A 216 15.78 6.41 -12.54
C TRP A 216 14.68 7.35 -13.03
N LEU A 217 14.03 7.01 -14.14
CA LEU A 217 12.93 7.79 -14.70
C LEU A 217 11.73 7.86 -13.75
N ASP A 218 11.35 6.75 -13.13
CA ASP A 218 10.28 6.72 -12.13
C ASP A 218 10.61 7.64 -10.94
N ARG A 219 11.83 7.59 -10.42
CA ARG A 219 12.27 8.48 -9.34
C ARG A 219 12.23 9.96 -9.73
N LEU A 220 12.67 10.29 -10.94
CA LEU A 220 12.65 11.67 -11.45
C LEU A 220 11.22 12.20 -11.61
N LEU A 221 10.31 11.34 -12.10
CA LEU A 221 8.92 11.73 -12.38
C LEU A 221 7.99 11.61 -11.17
N ASN A 222 8.35 10.85 -10.13
CA ASN A 222 7.51 10.65 -8.95
C ASN A 222 7.03 11.96 -8.30
N PRO A 223 7.83 13.03 -8.16
CA PRO A 223 7.36 14.29 -7.59
C PRO A 223 6.21 14.93 -8.38
N VAL A 224 6.15 14.70 -9.69
CA VAL A 224 5.13 15.26 -10.59
C VAL A 224 4.03 14.24 -10.88
N LEU A 225 4.37 13.03 -11.30
CA LEU A 225 3.44 12.03 -11.82
C LEU A 225 3.18 10.87 -10.85
N GLY A 226 3.80 10.82 -9.67
CA GLY A 226 3.63 9.73 -8.72
C GLY A 226 2.14 9.44 -8.47
N LYS A 227 1.73 8.17 -8.66
CA LYS A 227 0.34 7.73 -8.49
C LYS A 227 -0.05 7.66 -7.03
N SER A 228 0.86 7.20 -6.18
CA SER A 228 0.62 7.02 -4.75
C SER A 228 1.33 8.10 -3.93
N LEU A 229 0.61 8.63 -2.94
CA LEU A 229 1.14 9.46 -1.86
C LEU A 229 1.49 8.54 -0.70
N VAL A 230 2.73 8.50 -0.28
CA VAL A 230 3.22 7.67 0.82
C VAL A 230 3.70 8.55 1.96
N MET A 231 3.16 8.31 3.14
CA MET A 231 3.39 9.11 4.35
C MET A 231 3.90 8.23 5.48
N TYR A 232 4.89 8.69 6.18
CA TYR A 232 5.53 8.01 7.30
C TYR A 232 5.26 8.78 8.58
N PHE A 233 4.63 8.11 9.52
CA PHE A 233 4.29 8.66 10.82
C PHE A 233 4.99 7.90 11.93
N LYS A 234 5.10 8.54 13.08
CA LYS A 234 5.52 7.93 14.34
C LYS A 234 4.43 8.15 15.38
N LYS A 235 4.03 7.10 16.11
CA LYS A 235 3.09 7.25 17.22
C LYS A 235 3.76 8.02 18.34
N ASP A 236 3.08 9.04 18.84
CA ASP A 236 3.54 9.82 19.98
C ASP A 236 3.59 8.93 21.24
N ASN A 237 4.38 9.32 22.25
CA ASN A 237 4.55 8.55 23.48
C ASN A 237 3.36 8.72 24.42
#